data_d494fda1bf50faaf618eb2316b7fc93b
#
_entry.id   d494fda1bf50faaf618eb2316b7fc93b
#
_cell.length_a   1.000
_cell.length_b   1.000
_cell.length_c   1.000
_cell.angle_alpha   90.00
_cell.angle_beta   90.00
_cell.angle_gamma   90.00
#
_symmetry.space_group_name_H-M   'P 1'
#
loop_
_entity.id
_entity.type
_entity.pdbx_description
1 polymer ?
#
loop_
_entity_poly.entity_id
_entity_poly.type
_entity_poly.pdbx_seq_one_letter_code
_entity_poly.pdbx_strand_id
1 'polypeptide(L)'
;DMQPEQTLYYSDNCFGTTDAILFENQILRIHDLKTGISKPSFNQLYVYCALFCLEYNVKPSNITFICRIYQFSGYEEIVVDYTYIDDIMSQIVACDRILDSM
;
A
#
# COMPACT_ATOMS: atom_id res chain seq x y z
N ASP A 1 -11.41 11.18 -8.39
CA ASP A 1 -10.05 11.63 -8.73
C ASP A 1 -9.02 11.15 -7.69
N MET A 2 -7.86 10.75 -8.18
CA MET A 2 -6.78 10.29 -7.31
C MET A 2 -6.22 11.44 -6.49
N GLN A 3 -5.94 11.18 -5.21
CA GLN A 3 -5.25 12.13 -4.35
C GLN A 3 -3.75 12.00 -4.58
N PRO A 4 -3.03 13.12 -4.84
CA PRO A 4 -1.58 13.07 -4.95
C PRO A 4 -0.94 12.95 -3.58
N GLU A 5 0.25 12.37 -3.54
CA GLU A 5 1.12 12.28 -2.36
C GLU A 5 0.39 12.25 -1.02
N GLN A 6 -0.06 11.07 -0.62
CA GLN A 6 -0.68 10.89 0.69
C GLN A 6 0.24 10.05 1.57
N THR A 7 0.46 10.52 2.80
CA THR A 7 1.18 9.72 3.79
C THR A 7 0.19 8.80 4.49
N LEU A 8 0.51 7.51 4.46
CA LEU A 8 -0.23 6.47 5.17
C LEU A 8 0.53 6.18 6.46
N TYR A 9 -0.14 6.34 7.58
CA TYR A 9 0.49 6.32 8.89
C TYR A 9 -0.14 5.30 9.80
N TYR A 10 0.66 4.38 10.31
CA TYR A 10 0.25 3.48 11.37
C TYR A 10 0.88 3.89 12.69
N SER A 11 2.19 4.11 12.70
CA SER A 11 2.94 4.52 13.89
C SER A 11 4.19 5.29 13.45
N ASP A 12 4.91 5.86 14.42
CA ASP A 12 6.18 6.54 14.12
C ASP A 12 7.23 5.59 13.53
N ASN A 13 7.08 4.29 13.75
CA ASN A 13 7.98 3.28 13.18
C ASN A 13 7.53 2.79 11.79
N CYS A 14 6.25 2.96 11.45
CA CYS A 14 5.64 2.33 10.28
C CYS A 14 4.72 3.31 9.56
N PHE A 15 5.23 3.92 8.49
CA PHE A 15 4.47 4.82 7.64
C PHE A 15 5.08 4.84 6.24
N GLY A 16 4.36 5.40 5.28
CA GLY A 16 4.85 5.53 3.92
C GLY A 16 4.07 6.57 3.14
N THR A 17 4.65 7.06 2.05
CA THR A 17 4.02 8.06 1.20
C THR A 17 3.75 7.48 -0.18
N THR A 18 2.50 7.56 -0.62
CA THR A 18 2.09 7.10 -1.95
C THR A 18 2.20 8.25 -2.95
N ASP A 19 2.46 7.92 -4.23
CA ASP A 19 2.45 8.93 -5.28
C ASP A 19 1.02 9.35 -5.62
N ALA A 20 0.08 8.41 -5.67
CA ALA A 20 -1.33 8.70 -5.87
C ALA A 20 -2.20 7.60 -5.26
N ILE A 21 -3.32 7.99 -4.67
CA ILE A 21 -4.21 7.08 -3.99
C ILE A 21 -5.67 7.49 -4.19
N LEU A 22 -6.55 6.50 -4.30
CA LEU A 22 -8.01 6.73 -4.32
C LEU A 22 -8.69 5.54 -3.64
N PHE A 23 -9.59 5.83 -2.71
CA PHE A 23 -10.47 4.82 -2.12
C PHE A 23 -11.92 5.21 -2.38
N GLU A 24 -12.61 4.38 -3.14
CA GLU A 24 -13.98 4.66 -3.55
C GLU A 24 -14.69 3.34 -3.85
N ASN A 25 -15.93 3.21 -3.39
CA ASN A 25 -16.76 2.01 -3.63
C ASN A 25 -16.07 0.70 -3.22
N GLN A 26 -15.37 0.72 -2.09
CA GLN A 26 -14.63 -0.41 -1.54
C GLN A 26 -13.48 -0.89 -2.45
N ILE A 27 -13.00 -0.01 -3.32
CA ILE A 27 -11.83 -0.26 -4.16
C ILE A 27 -10.74 0.72 -3.75
N LEU A 28 -9.59 0.18 -3.33
CA LEU A 28 -8.40 0.98 -3.04
C LEU A 28 -7.47 0.91 -4.24
N ARG A 29 -7.18 2.05 -4.85
CA ARG A 29 -6.25 2.16 -5.96
C ARG A 29 -5.01 2.90 -5.50
N ILE A 30 -3.84 2.29 -5.69
CA ILE A 30 -2.57 2.92 -5.39
C ILE A 30 -1.73 2.89 -6.66
N HIS A 31 -1.28 4.06 -7.08
CA HIS A 31 -0.43 4.23 -8.26
C HIS A 31 0.94 4.72 -7.84
N ASP A 32 1.95 4.21 -8.50
CA ASP A 32 3.34 4.57 -8.27
C ASP A 32 4.04 4.85 -9.60
N LEU A 33 4.95 5.81 -9.61
CA LEU A 33 5.73 6.17 -10.79
C LEU A 33 7.17 5.70 -10.59
N LYS A 34 7.65 4.89 -11.53
CA LYS A 34 9.05 4.43 -11.56
C LYS A 34 9.76 5.05 -12.74
N THR A 35 10.81 5.81 -12.44
CA THR A 35 11.60 6.52 -13.47
C THR A 35 12.84 5.75 -13.91
N GLY A 36 13.20 4.68 -13.21
CA GLY A 36 14.36 3.86 -13.53
C GLY A 36 14.07 2.81 -14.60
N ILE A 37 15.12 2.15 -15.06
CA ILE A 37 15.02 1.05 -16.02
C ILE A 37 14.93 -0.32 -15.34
N SER A 38 15.02 -0.36 -14.02
CA SER A 38 14.92 -1.61 -13.26
C SER A 38 13.50 -2.15 -13.27
N LYS A 39 13.39 -3.47 -13.11
CA LYS A 39 12.10 -4.14 -13.07
C LYS A 39 11.29 -3.62 -11.88
N PRO A 40 10.00 -3.25 -12.08
CA PRO A 40 9.18 -2.75 -10.99
C PRO A 40 8.89 -3.85 -9.96
N SER A 41 8.76 -3.44 -8.70
CA SER A 41 8.33 -4.32 -7.63
C SER A 41 7.06 -3.77 -7.00
N PHE A 42 6.06 -4.63 -6.87
CA PHE A 42 4.80 -4.27 -6.24
C PHE A 42 4.82 -4.36 -4.70
N ASN A 43 5.90 -4.89 -4.12
CA ASN A 43 5.98 -5.10 -2.68
C ASN A 43 5.72 -3.84 -1.87
N GLN A 44 6.26 -2.72 -2.31
CA GLN A 44 6.06 -1.44 -1.64
C GLN A 44 4.59 -1.01 -1.66
N LEU A 45 3.91 -1.25 -2.77
CA LEU A 45 2.49 -0.92 -2.90
C LEU A 45 1.63 -1.81 -2.00
N TYR A 46 2.02 -3.07 -1.82
CA TYR A 46 1.34 -3.96 -0.88
C TYR A 46 1.46 -3.45 0.56
N VAL A 47 2.64 -2.93 0.92
CA VAL A 47 2.84 -2.31 2.24
C VAL A 47 1.94 -1.09 2.39
N TYR A 48 1.80 -0.27 1.36
CA TYR A 48 0.89 0.89 1.39
C TYR A 48 -0.56 0.44 1.59
N CYS A 49 -1.00 -0.61 0.91
CA CYS A 49 -2.34 -1.17 1.11
C CYS A 49 -2.56 -1.58 2.56
N ALA A 50 -1.57 -2.25 3.15
CA ALA A 50 -1.64 -2.68 4.54
C ALA A 50 -1.67 -1.49 5.50
N LEU A 51 -0.85 -0.47 5.26
CA LEU A 51 -0.84 0.75 6.07
C LEU A 51 -2.18 1.47 6.00
N PHE A 52 -2.80 1.53 4.82
CA PHE A 52 -4.13 2.11 4.66
C PHE A 52 -5.15 1.39 5.55
N CYS A 53 -5.16 0.07 5.51
CA CYS A 53 -6.09 -0.71 6.31
C CYS A 53 -5.86 -0.52 7.81
N LEU A 54 -4.60 -0.40 8.24
CA LEU A 54 -4.27 -0.17 9.65
C LEU A 54 -4.66 1.24 10.09
N GLU A 55 -4.38 2.25 9.28
CA GLU A 55 -4.68 3.64 9.62
C GLU A 55 -6.19 3.88 9.74
N TYR A 56 -6.96 3.36 8.80
CA TYR A 56 -8.40 3.58 8.73
C TYR A 56 -9.23 2.48 9.39
N ASN A 57 -8.56 1.48 9.97
CA ASN A 57 -9.20 0.38 10.68
C ASN A 57 -10.21 -0.35 9.80
N VAL A 58 -9.81 -0.69 8.58
CA VAL A 58 -10.65 -1.39 7.60
C VAL A 58 -10.15 -2.80 7.43
N LYS A 59 -11.08 -3.76 7.34
CA LYS A 59 -10.71 -5.16 7.11
C LYS A 59 -10.34 -5.34 5.64
N PRO A 60 -9.16 -5.91 5.33
CA PRO A 60 -8.75 -6.11 3.94
C PRO A 60 -9.70 -7.00 3.15
N SER A 61 -10.40 -7.94 3.79
CA SER A 61 -11.38 -8.79 3.12
C SER A 61 -12.57 -8.01 2.54
N ASN A 62 -12.78 -6.76 2.98
CA ASN A 62 -13.86 -5.92 2.50
C ASN A 62 -13.43 -4.98 1.36
N ILE A 63 -12.19 -5.08 0.92
CA ILE A 63 -11.61 -4.14 -0.05
C ILE A 63 -11.05 -4.90 -1.24
N THR A 64 -11.24 -4.34 -2.44
CA THR A 64 -10.50 -4.75 -3.63
C THR A 64 -9.29 -3.84 -3.78
N PHE A 65 -8.10 -4.43 -3.86
CA PHE A 65 -6.85 -3.68 -3.96
C PHE A 65 -6.34 -3.72 -5.39
N ILE A 66 -6.17 -2.54 -5.99
CA ILE A 66 -5.63 -2.41 -7.34
C ILE A 66 -4.35 -1.57 -7.25
N CYS A 67 -3.23 -2.16 -7.61
CA CYS A 67 -1.93 -1.50 -7.58
C CYS A 67 -1.42 -1.34 -9.01
N ARG A 68 -0.95 -0.15 -9.35
CA ARG A 68 -0.45 0.17 -10.69
C ARG A 68 0.89 0.86 -10.60
N ILE A 69 1.84 0.41 -11.42
CA ILE A 69 3.15 1.04 -11.54
C ILE A 69 3.28 1.57 -12.96
N TYR A 70 3.53 2.88 -13.07
CA TYR A 70 3.80 3.54 -14.35
C TYR A 70 5.29 3.56 -14.62
N GLN A 71 5.66 3.24 -15.86
CA GLN A 71 7.02 3.33 -16.35
C GLN A 71 7.03 4.04 -17.70
N PHE A 72 8.22 4.26 -18.22
CA PHE A 72 8.42 4.94 -19.50
C PHE A 72 7.65 4.28 -20.65
N SER A 73 7.60 2.96 -20.66
CA SER A 73 7.00 2.16 -21.73
C SER A 73 5.50 1.86 -21.52
N GLY A 74 4.92 2.33 -20.43
CA GLY A 74 3.52 2.06 -20.12
C GLY A 74 3.31 1.80 -18.64
N TYR A 75 2.38 0.90 -18.32
CA TYR A 75 2.13 0.57 -16.92
C TYR A 75 1.87 -0.92 -16.73
N GLU A 76 2.08 -1.37 -15.51
CA GLU A 76 1.66 -2.70 -15.05
C GLU A 76 0.65 -2.53 -13.92
N GLU A 77 -0.38 -3.36 -13.91
CA GLU A 77 -1.43 -3.29 -12.91
C GLU A 77 -1.70 -4.70 -12.38
N ILE A 78 -1.96 -4.78 -11.09
CA ILE A 78 -2.29 -6.04 -10.44
C ILE A 78 -3.44 -5.84 -9.46
N VAL A 79 -4.35 -6.82 -9.40
CA VAL A 79 -5.36 -6.90 -8.34
C VAL A 79 -4.80 -7.83 -7.27
N VAL A 80 -4.62 -7.31 -6.07
CA VAL A 80 -3.93 -8.02 -4.99
C VAL A 80 -4.95 -8.82 -4.18
N ASP A 81 -4.62 -10.09 -3.91
CA ASP A 81 -5.42 -10.91 -2.99
C ASP A 81 -5.32 -10.32 -1.59
N TYR A 82 -6.47 -10.12 -0.94
CA TYR A 82 -6.52 -9.50 0.39
C TYR A 82 -5.74 -10.29 1.45
N THR A 83 -5.54 -11.58 1.26
CA THR A 83 -4.79 -12.39 2.22
C THR A 83 -3.33 -11.97 2.32
N TYR A 84 -2.73 -11.52 1.20
CA TYR A 84 -1.39 -10.93 1.23
C TYR A 84 -1.35 -9.67 2.07
N ILE A 85 -2.37 -8.83 1.94
CA ILE A 85 -2.43 -7.57 2.69
C ILE A 85 -2.63 -7.86 4.18
N ASP A 86 -3.47 -8.83 4.50
CA ASP A 86 -3.70 -9.24 5.89
C ASP A 86 -2.42 -9.74 6.55
N ASP A 87 -1.63 -10.54 5.83
CA ASP A 87 -0.34 -11.03 6.32
C ASP A 87 0.64 -9.88 6.58
N ILE A 88 0.71 -8.92 5.65
CA ILE A 88 1.60 -7.76 5.80
C ILE A 88 1.17 -6.90 6.98
N MET A 89 -0.13 -6.70 7.18
CA MET A 89 -0.66 -5.99 8.35
C MET A 89 -0.17 -6.62 9.65
N SER A 90 -0.25 -7.94 9.74
CA SER A 90 0.21 -8.68 10.91
C SER A 90 1.72 -8.50 11.14
N GLN A 91 2.50 -8.51 10.08
CA GLN A 91 3.95 -8.29 10.15
C GLN A 91 4.27 -6.87 10.61
N ILE A 92 3.55 -5.87 10.09
CA ILE A 92 3.75 -4.46 10.48
C ILE A 92 3.47 -4.29 11.97
N VAL A 93 2.36 -4.84 12.45
CA VAL A 93 1.98 -4.75 13.87
C VAL A 93 3.03 -5.42 14.75
N ALA A 94 3.50 -6.60 14.36
CA ALA A 94 4.53 -7.33 15.11
C ALA A 94 5.84 -6.56 15.16
N CYS A 95 6.30 -6.02 14.03
CA CYS A 95 7.52 -5.22 13.96
C CYS A 95 7.42 -3.95 14.80
N ASP A 96 6.26 -3.29 14.76
CA ASP A 96 6.03 -2.07 15.54
C ASP A 96 6.16 -2.35 17.04
N ARG A 97 5.60 -3.46 17.51
CA ARG A 97 5.71 -3.86 18.93
C ARG A 97 7.15 -4.12 19.32
N ILE A 98 7.92 -4.78 18.46
CA ILE A 98 9.33 -5.05 18.73
C ILE A 98 10.11 -3.74 18.82
N LEU A 99 9.89 -2.83 17.89
CA LEU A 99 10.59 -1.54 17.87
C LEU A 99 10.24 -0.69 19.09
N ASP A 100 8.97 -0.69 19.51
CA ASP A 100 8.53 0.06 20.68
C ASP A 100 9.08 -0.52 22.00
N SER A 101 9.42 -1.80 22.02
CA SER A 101 9.96 -2.45 23.23
C SER A 101 11.47 -2.27 23.39
N MET A 102 12.12 -1.66 22.42
CA MET A 102 13.59 -1.46 22.45
C MET A 102 14.04 -0.20 23.24
#